data_320806cc887f311a526af72982a90bfb
#
_entry.id   320806cc887f311a526af72982a90bfb
#
_cell.length_a   1.000
_cell.length_b   1.000
_cell.length_c   1.000
_cell.angle_alpha   90.00
_cell.angle_beta   90.00
_cell.angle_gamma   90.00
#
_symmetry.space_group_name_H-M   'P 1'
#
loop_
_entity.id
_entity.type
_entity.pdbx_description
1 polymer ?
#
loop_
_entity_poly.entity_id
_entity_poly.type
_entity_poly.pdbx_seq_one_letter_code
_entity_poly.pdbx_strand_id
1 'polypeptide(L)'
;GVTTTDDVVWWMREKVIDLGIKTWFHPTVDVQRKDDSDLYSFDSKSKFDIIQHGDLIHCDFGISYLTLNTDCQQLAYVLKPGEKDPPNFLVAALKEGNRVQDIFTNNFKEGATGNQILLKSLKESFDQGLRPQIYTHPLGLFGHSAGTAFGMWDSQGGVPHSGDHPLHKNTTYAIELNTKVFIPEWEKDIRIMLEVPGFFGDKGFRYINGRQTELILVGSRQKYLE
;
A
#
# COMPACT_ATOMS: atom_id res chain seq x y z
N GLY A 1 18.26 -13.61 -7.83
CA GLY A 1 18.86 -14.80 -7.27
C GLY A 1 20.02 -14.57 -6.30
N VAL A 2 20.37 -13.29 -5.97
CA VAL A 2 21.45 -12.97 -5.01
C VAL A 2 20.97 -11.89 -4.04
N THR A 3 20.28 -10.87 -4.54
CA THR A 3 19.78 -9.75 -3.75
C THR A 3 18.68 -10.22 -2.81
N THR A 4 18.80 -9.88 -1.53
CA THR A 4 17.77 -10.13 -0.51
C THR A 4 16.84 -8.94 -0.35
N THR A 5 15.70 -9.16 0.28
CA THR A 5 14.79 -8.06 0.67
C THR A 5 15.48 -7.08 1.60
N ASP A 6 16.35 -7.57 2.51
CA ASP A 6 17.13 -6.74 3.44
C ASP A 6 18.17 -5.86 2.71
N ASP A 7 18.83 -6.39 1.67
CA ASP A 7 19.76 -5.59 0.84
C ASP A 7 19.04 -4.38 0.23
N VAL A 8 17.79 -4.53 -0.21
CA VAL A 8 16.99 -3.44 -0.76
C VAL A 8 16.62 -2.42 0.32
N VAL A 9 16.21 -2.88 1.51
CA VAL A 9 15.92 -2.02 2.67
C VAL A 9 17.13 -1.16 3.02
N TRP A 10 18.31 -1.77 3.16
CA TRP A 10 19.53 -1.03 3.48
C TRP A 10 19.94 -0.07 2.37
N TRP A 11 19.80 -0.46 1.10
CA TRP A 11 20.05 0.45 -0.03
C TRP A 11 19.14 1.69 0.03
N MET A 12 17.84 1.50 0.34
CA MET A 12 16.89 2.62 0.48
C MET A 12 17.32 3.56 1.61
N ARG A 13 17.75 3.03 2.75
CA ARG A 13 18.24 3.84 3.88
C ARG A 13 19.52 4.62 3.52
N GLU A 14 20.48 3.99 2.89
CA GLU A 14 21.68 4.67 2.42
C GLU A 14 21.33 5.78 1.44
N LYS A 15 20.40 5.53 0.51
CA LYS A 15 19.96 6.51 -0.47
C LYS A 15 19.31 7.73 0.17
N VAL A 16 18.53 7.55 1.21
CA VAL A 16 17.95 8.65 2.01
C VAL A 16 19.03 9.50 2.65
N ILE A 17 20.07 8.87 3.21
CA ILE A 17 21.21 9.57 3.81
C ILE A 17 21.97 10.35 2.74
N ASP A 18 22.27 9.75 1.58
CA ASP A 18 22.94 10.39 0.45
C ASP A 18 22.19 11.64 -0.04
N LEU A 19 20.87 11.61 -0.01
CA LEU A 19 20.01 12.72 -0.40
C LEU A 19 19.86 13.79 0.72
N GLY A 20 20.43 13.58 1.90
CA GLY A 20 20.33 14.48 3.04
C GLY A 20 18.94 14.60 3.65
N ILE A 21 18.07 13.59 3.45
CA ILE A 21 16.72 13.53 4.01
C ILE A 21 16.63 12.46 5.11
N LYS A 22 15.45 12.29 5.70
CA LYS A 22 15.25 11.34 6.81
C LYS A 22 14.07 10.41 6.49
N THR A 23 14.12 9.19 7.02
CA THR A 23 12.94 8.33 7.16
C THR A 23 12.32 8.57 8.54
N TRP A 24 11.00 8.35 8.66
CA TRP A 24 10.32 8.38 9.95
C TRP A 24 10.02 6.97 10.49
N PHE A 25 10.13 5.95 9.63
CA PHE A 25 10.13 4.54 10.03
C PHE A 25 11.15 3.73 9.21
N HIS A 26 11.42 2.50 9.62
CA HIS A 26 12.32 1.60 8.91
C HIS A 26 11.58 1.02 7.69
N PRO A 27 12.08 1.23 6.46
CA PRO A 27 11.44 0.68 5.27
C PRO A 27 11.26 -0.84 5.37
N THR A 28 10.20 -1.36 4.77
CA THR A 28 10.01 -2.80 4.65
C THR A 28 9.98 -3.22 3.17
N VAL A 29 10.50 -4.41 2.90
CA VAL A 29 10.43 -5.05 1.58
C VAL A 29 10.10 -6.50 1.78
N ASP A 30 9.00 -6.94 1.20
CA ASP A 30 8.49 -8.30 1.31
C ASP A 30 8.20 -8.87 -0.07
N VAL A 31 8.13 -10.19 -0.16
CA VAL A 31 7.83 -10.90 -1.40
C VAL A 31 6.67 -11.85 -1.21
N GLN A 32 5.87 -12.00 -2.26
CA GLN A 32 4.89 -13.06 -2.40
C GLN A 32 5.21 -13.85 -3.66
N ARG A 33 5.21 -15.18 -3.57
CA ARG A 33 5.54 -16.08 -4.67
C ARG A 33 4.65 -17.31 -4.67
N LYS A 34 4.64 -18.04 -5.79
CA LYS A 34 3.80 -19.23 -5.96
C LYS A 34 4.04 -20.27 -4.87
N ASP A 35 5.29 -20.59 -4.60
CA ASP A 35 5.69 -21.74 -3.78
C ASP A 35 5.83 -21.39 -2.28
N ASP A 36 5.48 -20.17 -1.89
CA ASP A 36 5.45 -19.77 -0.50
C ASP A 36 4.09 -20.14 0.11
N SER A 37 4.10 -20.88 1.22
CA SER A 37 2.88 -21.37 1.87
C SER A 37 2.17 -20.29 2.70
N ASP A 38 2.89 -19.23 3.09
CA ASP A 38 2.36 -18.26 4.03
C ASP A 38 1.81 -17.02 3.32
N LEU A 39 0.55 -16.73 3.57
CA LEU A 39 0.00 -15.42 3.29
C LEU A 39 0.79 -14.41 4.14
N TYR A 40 1.32 -13.36 3.50
CA TYR A 40 1.98 -12.28 4.22
C TYR A 40 1.13 -11.83 5.42
N SER A 41 1.72 -11.86 6.61
CA SER A 41 1.13 -11.39 7.85
C SER A 41 2.03 -10.30 8.41
N PHE A 42 1.44 -9.20 8.89
CA PHE A 42 2.18 -8.14 9.58
C PHE A 42 2.95 -8.65 10.82
N ASP A 43 2.51 -9.79 11.39
CA ASP A 43 3.17 -10.44 12.52
C ASP A 43 4.31 -11.39 12.12
N SER A 44 4.43 -11.75 10.84
CA SER A 44 5.53 -12.57 10.38
C SER A 44 6.79 -11.71 10.32
N LYS A 45 7.72 -11.94 11.23
CA LYS A 45 9.08 -11.41 11.07
C LYS A 45 9.60 -11.92 9.74
N SER A 46 9.83 -11.00 8.80
CA SER A 46 10.37 -11.31 7.49
C SER A 46 11.65 -12.12 7.67
N LYS A 47 11.64 -13.36 7.19
CA LYS A 47 12.88 -14.03 6.86
C LYS A 47 13.44 -13.24 5.68
N PHE A 48 14.75 -12.98 5.69
CA PHE A 48 15.42 -12.34 4.56
C PHE A 48 15.24 -13.24 3.34
N ASP A 49 14.32 -12.85 2.45
CA ASP A 49 14.08 -13.62 1.25
C ASP A 49 15.01 -13.17 0.14
N ILE A 50 15.66 -14.15 -0.48
CA ILE A 50 16.35 -13.90 -1.75
C ILE A 50 15.29 -13.65 -2.81
N ILE A 51 15.32 -12.47 -3.43
CA ILE A 51 14.39 -12.07 -4.48
C ILE A 51 14.64 -12.94 -5.72
N GLN A 52 13.57 -13.51 -6.27
CA GLN A 52 13.59 -14.46 -7.37
C GLN A 52 12.74 -13.97 -8.55
N HIS A 53 13.01 -14.52 -9.72
CA HIS A 53 12.13 -14.34 -10.87
C HIS A 53 10.72 -14.86 -10.61
N GLY A 54 9.73 -14.05 -10.88
CA GLY A 54 8.32 -14.36 -10.64
C GLY A 54 7.78 -13.86 -9.30
N ASP A 55 8.60 -13.24 -8.45
CA ASP A 55 8.15 -12.64 -7.19
C ASP A 55 7.32 -11.38 -7.44
N LEU A 56 6.26 -11.24 -6.65
CA LEU A 56 5.57 -9.98 -6.42
C LEU A 56 6.19 -9.33 -5.19
N ILE A 57 6.89 -8.23 -5.39
CA ILE A 57 7.54 -7.47 -4.31
C ILE A 57 6.57 -6.41 -3.81
N HIS A 58 6.49 -6.25 -2.50
CA HIS A 58 5.89 -5.12 -1.81
C HIS A 58 6.97 -4.32 -1.11
N CYS A 59 6.89 -3.01 -1.19
CA CYS A 59 7.78 -2.08 -0.51
C CYS A 59 6.95 -1.02 0.19
N ASP A 60 7.26 -0.76 1.45
CA ASP A 60 6.67 0.31 2.26
C ASP A 60 7.77 1.27 2.69
N PHE A 61 7.57 2.57 2.40
CA PHE A 61 8.61 3.57 2.54
C PHE A 61 8.06 4.99 2.77
N GLY A 62 8.53 5.62 3.84
CA GLY A 62 8.19 7.00 4.18
C GLY A 62 9.41 7.86 4.48
N ILE A 63 9.39 9.09 3.98
CA ILE A 63 10.44 10.09 4.22
C ILE A 63 9.87 11.32 4.92
N SER A 64 10.74 12.05 5.63
CA SER A 64 10.44 13.37 6.16
C SER A 64 11.19 14.43 5.34
N TYR A 65 10.43 15.35 4.75
CA TYR A 65 10.96 16.47 3.97
C TYR A 65 10.27 17.77 4.37
N LEU A 66 11.05 18.80 4.70
CA LEU A 66 10.54 20.10 5.18
C LEU A 66 9.48 19.95 6.30
N THR A 67 9.75 19.06 7.26
CA THR A 67 8.87 18.73 8.39
C THR A 67 7.58 17.98 8.04
N LEU A 68 7.33 17.67 6.80
CA LEU A 68 6.21 16.82 6.38
C LEU A 68 6.67 15.38 6.12
N ASN A 69 5.84 14.44 6.48
CA ASN A 69 6.08 13.01 6.23
C ASN A 69 5.31 12.55 5.00
N THR A 70 5.91 11.63 4.25
CA THR A 70 5.24 10.83 3.22
C THR A 70 5.06 9.41 3.73
N ASP A 71 4.13 8.70 3.13
CA ASP A 71 3.91 7.28 3.36
C ASP A 71 3.40 6.64 2.07
N CYS A 72 4.12 5.64 1.57
CA CYS A 72 3.82 5.07 0.27
C CYS A 72 4.18 3.59 0.21
N GLN A 73 3.26 2.79 -0.25
CA GLN A 73 3.53 1.40 -0.63
C GLN A 73 3.52 1.25 -2.15
N GLN A 74 4.43 0.42 -2.66
CA GLN A 74 4.57 0.14 -4.08
C GLN A 74 4.73 -1.36 -4.30
N LEU A 75 4.14 -1.84 -5.40
CA LEU A 75 4.25 -3.22 -5.84
C LEU A 75 5.13 -3.31 -7.09
N ALA A 76 6.03 -4.28 -7.10
CA ALA A 76 6.87 -4.58 -8.24
C ALA A 76 6.81 -6.07 -8.58
N TYR A 77 6.99 -6.40 -9.85
CA TYR A 77 7.08 -7.79 -10.31
C TYR A 77 8.45 -8.07 -10.91
N VAL A 78 9.08 -9.15 -10.48
CA VAL A 78 10.37 -9.60 -11.02
C VAL A 78 10.14 -10.47 -12.24
N LEU A 79 10.43 -9.91 -13.42
CA LEU A 79 10.23 -10.59 -14.70
C LEU A 79 11.00 -11.92 -14.76
N LYS A 80 10.35 -12.97 -15.25
CA LYS A 80 11.02 -14.23 -15.60
C LYS A 80 11.83 -14.05 -16.88
N PRO A 81 12.83 -14.90 -17.11
CA PRO A 81 13.60 -14.87 -18.36
C PRO A 81 12.68 -14.92 -19.59
N GLY A 82 12.80 -13.91 -20.45
CA GLY A 82 12.02 -13.79 -21.68
C GLY A 82 10.67 -13.06 -21.54
N GLU A 83 10.21 -12.78 -20.31
CA GLU A 83 9.03 -11.94 -20.10
C GLU A 83 9.34 -10.46 -20.36
N LYS A 84 8.35 -9.74 -20.88
CA LYS A 84 8.39 -8.29 -21.08
C LYS A 84 7.36 -7.55 -20.24
N ASP A 85 6.29 -8.26 -19.88
CA ASP A 85 5.13 -7.75 -19.16
C ASP A 85 4.82 -8.67 -17.97
N PRO A 86 4.16 -8.16 -16.92
CA PRO A 86 3.75 -8.98 -15.79
C PRO A 86 2.61 -9.93 -16.20
N PRO A 87 2.41 -11.05 -15.51
CA PRO A 87 1.28 -11.93 -15.77
C PRO A 87 -0.06 -11.21 -15.64
N ASN A 88 -0.99 -11.49 -16.54
CA ASN A 88 -2.31 -10.86 -16.56
C ASN A 88 -3.08 -11.02 -15.24
N PHE A 89 -2.89 -12.13 -14.52
CA PHE A 89 -3.55 -12.35 -13.25
C PHE A 89 -3.05 -11.38 -12.16
N LEU A 90 -1.78 -10.98 -12.15
CA LEU A 90 -1.24 -9.98 -11.22
C LEU A 90 -1.74 -8.56 -11.61
N VAL A 91 -1.84 -8.27 -12.90
CA VAL A 91 -2.45 -7.02 -13.38
C VAL A 91 -3.92 -6.92 -12.96
N ALA A 92 -4.67 -8.03 -13.07
CA ALA A 92 -6.06 -8.11 -12.62
C ALA A 92 -6.16 -7.92 -11.10
N ALA A 93 -5.27 -8.56 -10.34
CA ALA A 93 -5.23 -8.41 -8.88
C ALA A 93 -4.96 -6.96 -8.45
N LEU A 94 -4.01 -6.27 -9.08
CA LEU A 94 -3.75 -4.84 -8.81
C LEU A 94 -5.00 -3.98 -9.08
N LYS A 95 -5.74 -4.28 -10.16
CA LYS A 95 -7.00 -3.58 -10.45
C LYS A 95 -8.06 -3.79 -9.37
N GLU A 96 -8.11 -4.96 -8.70
CA GLU A 96 -8.99 -5.15 -7.55
C GLU A 96 -8.61 -4.23 -6.38
N GLY A 97 -7.30 -4.09 -6.10
CA GLY A 97 -6.81 -3.12 -5.11
C GLY A 97 -7.21 -1.68 -5.47
N ASN A 98 -7.05 -1.29 -6.73
CA ASN A 98 -7.48 0.05 -7.19
C ASN A 98 -9.00 0.25 -7.08
N ARG A 99 -9.81 -0.78 -7.30
CA ARG A 99 -11.27 -0.70 -7.08
C ARG A 99 -11.60 -0.46 -5.61
N VAL A 100 -10.90 -1.10 -4.68
CA VAL A 100 -11.07 -0.82 -3.24
C VAL A 100 -10.71 0.63 -2.93
N GLN A 101 -9.60 1.15 -3.48
CA GLN A 101 -9.22 2.55 -3.33
C GLN A 101 -10.33 3.49 -3.85
N ASP A 102 -10.92 3.20 -5.01
CA ASP A 102 -12.01 4.00 -5.59
C ASP A 102 -13.25 3.98 -4.70
N ILE A 103 -13.69 2.80 -4.24
CA ILE A 103 -14.84 2.66 -3.34
C ILE A 103 -14.60 3.47 -2.06
N PHE A 104 -13.43 3.30 -1.44
CA PHE A 104 -13.09 3.94 -0.19
C PHE A 104 -13.05 5.46 -0.31
N THR A 105 -12.32 5.99 -1.28
CA THR A 105 -12.15 7.44 -1.44
C THR A 105 -13.41 8.15 -1.95
N ASN A 106 -14.27 7.46 -2.70
CA ASN A 106 -15.59 7.95 -3.10
C ASN A 106 -16.55 8.10 -1.90
N ASN A 107 -16.30 7.39 -0.80
CA ASN A 107 -17.09 7.51 0.42
C ASN A 107 -16.64 8.65 1.34
N PHE A 108 -15.57 9.37 1.02
CA PHE A 108 -15.14 10.54 1.79
C PHE A 108 -16.21 11.62 1.78
N LYS A 109 -16.70 11.92 2.98
CA LYS A 109 -17.76 12.91 3.17
C LYS A 109 -17.50 13.72 4.42
N GLU A 110 -17.46 15.05 4.30
CA GLU A 110 -17.32 15.95 5.43
C GLU A 110 -18.39 15.67 6.50
N GLY A 111 -17.96 15.62 7.75
CA GLY A 111 -18.82 15.38 8.91
C GLY A 111 -19.17 13.89 9.16
N ALA A 112 -18.96 12.99 8.20
CA ALA A 112 -19.08 11.57 8.48
C ALA A 112 -17.87 11.10 9.32
N THR A 113 -18.09 10.15 10.25
CA THR A 113 -17.00 9.62 11.06
C THR A 113 -16.15 8.61 10.26
N GLY A 114 -14.91 8.43 10.69
CA GLY A 114 -14.02 7.42 10.09
C GLY A 114 -14.66 6.04 10.09
N ASN A 115 -15.30 5.66 11.21
CA ASN A 115 -16.00 4.37 11.34
C ASN A 115 -17.18 4.25 10.37
N GLN A 116 -17.95 5.32 10.16
CA GLN A 116 -19.06 5.30 9.19
C GLN A 116 -18.54 5.12 7.76
N ILE A 117 -17.46 5.82 7.39
CA ILE A 117 -16.85 5.70 6.06
C ILE A 117 -16.23 4.33 5.87
N LEU A 118 -15.51 3.81 6.88
CA LEU A 118 -14.95 2.46 6.88
C LEU A 118 -16.00 1.41 6.61
N LEU A 119 -17.02 1.33 7.48
CA LEU A 119 -18.05 0.29 7.41
C LEU A 119 -18.84 0.33 6.10
N LYS A 120 -19.12 1.53 5.59
CA LYS A 120 -19.76 1.71 4.29
C LYS A 120 -18.88 1.19 3.17
N SER A 121 -17.59 1.54 3.17
CA SER A 121 -16.64 1.13 2.14
C SER A 121 -16.38 -0.38 2.15
N LEU A 122 -16.27 -0.98 3.33
CA LEU A 122 -16.16 -2.43 3.47
C LEU A 122 -17.40 -3.14 2.91
N LYS A 123 -18.61 -2.66 3.29
CA LYS A 123 -19.85 -3.24 2.78
C LYS A 123 -19.93 -3.17 1.25
N GLU A 124 -19.70 -2.00 0.66
CA GLU A 124 -19.72 -1.82 -0.80
C GLU A 124 -18.69 -2.68 -1.52
N SER A 125 -17.52 -2.89 -0.91
CA SER A 125 -16.47 -3.75 -1.45
C SER A 125 -16.89 -5.22 -1.39
N PHE A 126 -17.43 -5.70 -0.25
CA PHE A 126 -17.94 -7.08 -0.11
C PHE A 126 -19.10 -7.35 -1.06
N ASP A 127 -20.02 -6.41 -1.22
CA ASP A 127 -21.14 -6.53 -2.18
C ASP A 127 -20.65 -6.68 -3.63
N GLN A 128 -19.42 -6.24 -3.94
CA GLN A 128 -18.76 -6.41 -5.24
C GLN A 128 -17.80 -7.60 -5.28
N GLY A 129 -17.78 -8.46 -4.28
CA GLY A 129 -16.93 -9.64 -4.21
C GLY A 129 -15.46 -9.38 -3.86
N LEU A 130 -15.11 -8.15 -3.46
CA LEU A 130 -13.76 -7.79 -3.00
C LEU A 130 -13.58 -8.18 -1.53
N ARG A 131 -12.32 -8.39 -1.11
CA ARG A 131 -11.98 -8.80 0.27
C ARG A 131 -10.99 -7.83 0.91
N PRO A 132 -11.40 -6.55 1.15
CA PRO A 132 -10.51 -5.51 1.62
C PRO A 132 -10.19 -5.59 3.11
N GLN A 133 -9.08 -4.93 3.47
CA GLN A 133 -8.80 -4.36 4.78
C GLN A 133 -8.39 -2.90 4.58
N ILE A 134 -8.98 -1.98 5.35
CA ILE A 134 -8.72 -0.54 5.25
C ILE A 134 -8.20 -0.07 6.59
N TYR A 135 -7.03 0.56 6.61
CA TYR A 135 -6.35 1.05 7.82
C TYR A 135 -5.65 2.39 7.59
N THR A 136 -6.35 3.24 6.85
CA THR A 136 -5.94 4.60 6.47
C THR A 136 -5.85 5.54 7.68
N HIS A 137 -4.80 6.31 7.74
CA HIS A 137 -4.53 7.24 8.83
C HIS A 137 -4.21 8.66 8.35
N PRO A 138 -4.40 9.69 9.19
CA PRO A 138 -3.93 11.04 8.88
C PRO A 138 -2.41 11.08 8.73
N LEU A 139 -1.94 11.91 7.80
CA LEU A 139 -0.53 12.07 7.45
C LEU A 139 -0.17 13.57 7.42
N GLY A 140 1.01 13.93 7.88
CA GLY A 140 1.44 15.34 7.87
C GLY A 140 2.74 15.57 8.64
N LEU A 141 2.70 16.37 9.71
CA LEU A 141 3.85 16.62 10.59
C LEU A 141 4.32 15.35 11.31
N PHE A 142 3.44 14.38 11.45
CA PHE A 142 3.74 13.05 11.94
C PHE A 142 3.31 12.04 10.87
N GLY A 143 3.97 10.90 10.78
CA GLY A 143 3.59 9.82 9.88
C GLY A 143 2.21 9.27 10.23
N HIS A 144 2.00 8.87 11.49
CA HIS A 144 0.68 8.63 12.07
C HIS A 144 0.21 9.89 12.79
N SER A 145 -0.42 10.80 12.05
CA SER A 145 -0.89 12.08 12.58
C SER A 145 -2.19 11.95 13.39
N ALA A 146 -2.48 12.97 14.20
CA ALA A 146 -3.77 13.07 14.88
C ALA A 146 -4.88 13.39 13.86
N GLY A 147 -6.06 12.83 14.08
CA GLY A 147 -7.25 13.06 13.26
C GLY A 147 -8.12 11.81 13.10
N THR A 148 -8.99 11.84 12.09
CA THR A 148 -9.92 10.75 11.80
C THR A 148 -9.19 9.54 11.24
N ALA A 149 -9.28 8.39 11.91
CA ALA A 149 -8.74 7.11 11.43
C ALA A 149 -9.85 6.27 10.76
N PHE A 150 -9.45 5.45 9.78
CA PHE A 150 -10.36 4.57 9.04
C PHE A 150 -9.91 3.12 9.20
N GLY A 151 -10.32 2.49 10.29
CA GLY A 151 -9.87 1.13 10.62
C GLY A 151 -8.45 1.06 11.16
N MET A 152 -8.07 -0.15 11.52
CA MET A 152 -6.70 -0.59 11.78
C MET A 152 -6.56 -1.99 11.17
N TRP A 153 -5.33 -2.43 10.92
CA TRP A 153 -5.08 -3.72 10.28
C TRP A 153 -5.75 -4.91 11.02
N ASP A 154 -5.92 -4.80 12.34
CA ASP A 154 -6.56 -5.76 13.23
C ASP A 154 -7.99 -5.36 13.67
N SER A 155 -8.47 -4.15 13.33
CA SER A 155 -9.76 -3.59 13.77
C SER A 155 -10.58 -3.07 12.57
N GLN A 156 -11.21 -4.00 11.85
CA GLN A 156 -12.04 -3.68 10.69
C GLN A 156 -13.52 -3.42 11.03
N GLY A 157 -13.93 -3.62 12.29
CA GLY A 157 -15.27 -3.30 12.80
C GLY A 157 -15.44 -1.84 13.26
N GLY A 158 -14.38 -1.07 13.20
CA GLY A 158 -14.29 0.33 13.69
C GLY A 158 -13.21 0.50 14.74
N VAL A 159 -12.75 1.73 14.89
CA VAL A 159 -11.72 2.11 15.88
C VAL A 159 -12.35 3.07 16.89
N PRO A 160 -12.41 2.71 18.17
CA PRO A 160 -12.92 3.61 19.20
C PRO A 160 -12.10 4.90 19.27
N HIS A 161 -12.74 6.01 19.58
CA HIS A 161 -12.16 7.35 19.67
C HIS A 161 -11.69 7.91 18.32
N SER A 162 -10.55 7.50 17.80
CA SER A 162 -9.98 8.08 16.57
C SER A 162 -10.86 7.85 15.33
N GLY A 163 -11.56 6.71 15.24
CA GLY A 163 -12.53 6.44 14.19
C GLY A 163 -13.88 7.11 14.39
N ASP A 164 -14.19 7.61 15.60
CA ASP A 164 -15.42 8.32 15.92
C ASP A 164 -15.35 9.83 15.59
N HIS A 165 -14.15 10.33 15.27
CA HIS A 165 -13.99 11.71 14.84
C HIS A 165 -14.57 11.93 13.43
N PRO A 166 -15.21 13.08 13.18
CA PRO A 166 -15.71 13.43 11.86
C PRO A 166 -14.54 13.75 10.91
N LEU A 167 -14.72 13.40 9.64
CA LEU A 167 -13.82 13.80 8.57
C LEU A 167 -13.96 15.30 8.30
N HIS A 168 -12.85 16.01 8.33
CA HIS A 168 -12.78 17.44 8.01
C HIS A 168 -12.07 17.67 6.67
N LYS A 169 -12.46 18.75 5.98
CA LYS A 169 -11.72 19.22 4.81
C LYS A 169 -10.32 19.72 5.18
N ASN A 170 -9.49 19.85 4.16
CA ASN A 170 -8.09 20.32 4.26
C ASN A 170 -7.23 19.40 5.13
N THR A 171 -7.49 18.09 5.04
CA THR A 171 -6.71 17.03 5.70
C THR A 171 -6.05 16.12 4.68
N THR A 172 -4.86 15.64 5.05
CA THR A 172 -4.08 14.66 4.29
C THR A 172 -4.10 13.30 4.96
N TYR A 173 -4.06 12.26 4.16
CA TYR A 173 -4.13 10.87 4.59
C TYR A 173 -3.12 10.03 3.82
N ALA A 174 -2.53 9.05 4.48
CA ALA A 174 -1.99 7.88 3.84
C ALA A 174 -3.18 6.96 3.52
N ILE A 175 -3.53 6.85 2.23
CA ILE A 175 -4.63 5.97 1.79
C ILE A 175 -4.10 4.55 1.77
N GLU A 176 -4.07 3.96 2.95
CA GLU A 176 -3.50 2.66 3.21
C GLU A 176 -4.59 1.59 3.32
N LEU A 177 -4.45 0.54 2.52
CA LEU A 177 -5.39 -0.58 2.47
C LEU A 177 -4.78 -1.79 1.75
N ASN A 178 -5.40 -2.94 1.93
CA ASN A 178 -5.11 -4.08 1.08
C ASN A 178 -6.39 -4.81 0.66
N THR A 179 -6.27 -5.67 -0.34
CA THR A 179 -7.30 -6.65 -0.66
C THR A 179 -6.67 -8.03 -0.87
N LYS A 180 -7.35 -9.07 -0.38
CA LYS A 180 -6.98 -10.45 -0.70
C LYS A 180 -7.56 -10.83 -2.05
N VAL A 181 -6.73 -11.39 -2.91
CA VAL A 181 -7.10 -11.87 -4.25
C VAL A 181 -6.66 -13.32 -4.39
N PHE A 182 -7.59 -14.21 -4.73
CA PHE A 182 -7.24 -15.58 -5.05
C PHE A 182 -6.62 -15.66 -6.45
N ILE A 183 -5.44 -16.25 -6.55
CA ILE A 183 -4.71 -16.44 -7.80
C ILE A 183 -4.79 -17.93 -8.17
N PRO A 184 -5.61 -18.30 -9.16
CA PRO A 184 -5.74 -19.71 -9.57
C PRO A 184 -4.41 -20.33 -10.01
N GLU A 185 -3.54 -19.56 -10.69
CA GLU A 185 -2.23 -20.02 -11.17
C GLU A 185 -1.25 -20.32 -10.04
N TRP A 186 -1.49 -19.74 -8.86
CA TRP A 186 -0.71 -19.96 -7.63
C TRP A 186 -1.44 -20.83 -6.62
N GLU A 187 -2.72 -21.14 -6.85
CA GLU A 187 -3.61 -21.90 -5.97
C GLU A 187 -3.71 -21.34 -4.54
N LYS A 188 -3.55 -20.03 -4.40
CA LYS A 188 -3.59 -19.34 -3.11
C LYS A 188 -4.08 -17.90 -3.20
N ASP A 189 -4.39 -17.34 -2.03
CA ASP A 189 -4.59 -15.91 -1.86
C ASP A 189 -3.26 -15.17 -1.84
N ILE A 190 -3.26 -13.98 -2.47
CA ILE A 190 -2.22 -12.96 -2.27
C ILE A 190 -2.85 -11.70 -1.69
N ARG A 191 -2.02 -10.82 -1.15
CA ARG A 191 -2.44 -9.47 -0.74
C ARG A 191 -1.90 -8.44 -1.71
N ILE A 192 -2.80 -7.61 -2.20
CA ILE A 192 -2.46 -6.38 -2.92
C ILE A 192 -2.52 -5.25 -1.90
N MET A 193 -1.34 -4.82 -1.44
CA MET A 193 -1.15 -3.77 -0.45
C MET A 193 -0.81 -2.47 -1.19
N LEU A 194 -1.54 -1.42 -0.89
CA LEU A 194 -1.44 -0.13 -1.58
C LEU A 194 -1.50 1.00 -0.57
N GLU A 195 -0.60 1.97 -0.73
CA GLU A 195 -0.61 3.18 0.07
C GLU A 195 -0.09 4.36 -0.73
N VAL A 196 -0.84 5.45 -0.68
CA VAL A 196 -0.43 6.70 -1.32
C VAL A 196 -1.01 7.90 -0.57
N PRO A 197 -0.29 9.05 -0.52
CA PRO A 197 -0.82 10.27 0.06
C PRO A 197 -2.01 10.81 -0.72
N GLY A 198 -3.09 11.09 -0.01
CA GLY A 198 -4.30 11.71 -0.50
C GLY A 198 -4.64 12.99 0.24
N PHE A 199 -5.41 13.85 -0.38
CA PHE A 199 -5.91 15.10 0.19
C PHE A 199 -7.42 15.21 0.03
N PHE A 200 -8.11 15.51 1.11
CA PHE A 200 -9.54 15.80 1.12
C PHE A 200 -9.75 17.29 1.33
N GLY A 201 -10.26 17.97 0.32
CA GLY A 201 -10.46 19.42 0.33
C GLY A 201 -11.83 19.84 -0.18
N ASP A 202 -12.00 21.13 -0.52
CA ASP A 202 -13.29 21.69 -0.96
C ASP A 202 -13.86 21.05 -2.23
N LYS A 203 -12.99 20.56 -3.10
CA LYS A 203 -13.37 19.86 -4.34
C LYS A 203 -13.52 18.34 -4.18
N GLY A 204 -13.53 17.85 -2.93
CA GLY A 204 -13.54 16.42 -2.62
C GLY A 204 -12.13 15.83 -2.47
N PHE A 205 -12.05 14.50 -2.59
CA PHE A 205 -10.79 13.76 -2.47
C PHE A 205 -9.98 13.82 -3.77
N ARG A 206 -8.64 13.83 -3.62
CA ARG A 206 -7.69 13.62 -4.72
C ARG A 206 -6.41 12.98 -4.19
N TYR A 207 -5.78 12.15 -4.97
CA TYR A 207 -4.40 11.73 -4.72
C TYR A 207 -3.44 12.91 -4.94
N ILE A 208 -2.40 13.05 -4.11
CA ILE A 208 -1.47 14.18 -4.20
C ILE A 208 -0.59 14.05 -5.43
N ASN A 209 -0.02 12.87 -5.67
CA ASN A 209 0.87 12.57 -6.80
C ASN A 209 0.43 11.33 -7.58
N GLY A 210 -0.89 11.14 -7.74
CA GLY A 210 -1.44 9.94 -8.37
C GLY A 210 -1.40 8.72 -7.45
N ARG A 211 -1.68 7.55 -8.04
CA ARG A 211 -1.60 6.25 -7.37
C ARG A 211 -0.99 5.22 -8.31
N GLN A 212 -0.54 4.12 -7.78
CA GLN A 212 -0.04 3.01 -8.59
C GLN A 212 -1.20 2.31 -9.32
N THR A 213 -1.12 2.24 -10.64
CA THR A 213 -2.07 1.53 -11.51
C THR A 213 -1.41 0.44 -12.36
N GLU A 214 -0.08 0.39 -12.33
CA GLU A 214 0.74 -0.59 -13.05
C GLU A 214 1.82 -1.13 -12.11
N LEU A 215 2.20 -2.40 -12.27
CA LEU A 215 3.30 -2.98 -11.50
C LEU A 215 4.63 -2.42 -12.01
N ILE A 216 5.52 -2.07 -11.09
CA ILE A 216 6.92 -1.76 -11.43
C ILE A 216 7.58 -3.07 -11.89
N LEU A 217 8.31 -3.04 -13.02
CA LEU A 217 8.96 -4.22 -13.56
C LEU A 217 10.44 -4.25 -13.21
N VAL A 218 10.87 -5.31 -12.54
CA VAL A 218 12.27 -5.54 -12.19
C VAL A 218 12.86 -6.58 -13.16
N GLY A 219 14.08 -6.33 -13.66
CA GLY A 219 14.77 -7.24 -14.59
C GLY A 219 14.52 -6.94 -16.08
N SER A 220 13.61 -6.02 -16.43
CA SER A 220 13.69 -5.36 -17.74
C SER A 220 14.97 -4.52 -17.74
N ARG A 221 15.68 -4.43 -18.87
CA ARG A 221 16.74 -3.43 -19.04
C ARG A 221 16.10 -2.05 -19.00
N GLN A 222 15.77 -1.59 -17.80
CA GLN A 222 15.24 -0.26 -17.63
C GLN A 222 16.38 0.73 -17.92
N LYS A 223 16.16 1.61 -18.89
CA LYS A 223 16.92 2.81 -19.14
C LYS A 223 16.68 3.84 -18.00
N TYR A 224 17.07 3.49 -16.78
CA TYR A 224 16.85 4.35 -15.62
C TYR A 224 18.12 4.99 -15.08
N LEU A 225 19.15 5.12 -15.91
CA LEU A 225 20.36 5.88 -15.57
C LEU A 225 20.81 6.66 -16.80
N GLU A 226 20.05 7.64 -17.22
CA GLU A 226 20.55 8.82 -17.93
C GLU A 226 20.13 10.07 -17.17
#